data_e250c7cb2773d8a733431221806c5b0d
#
_entry.id   e250c7cb2773d8a733431221806c5b0d
#
_cell.length_a   1.000
_cell.length_b   1.000
_cell.length_c   1.000
_cell.angle_alpha   90.00
_cell.angle_beta   90.00
_cell.angle_gamma   90.00
#
_symmetry.space_group_name_H-M   'P 1'
#
loop_
_entity.id
_entity.type
_entity.pdbx_description
1 polymer ?
#
loop_
_entity_poly.entity_id
_entity_poly.type
_entity_poly.pdbx_seq_one_letter_code
_entity_poly.pdbx_strand_id
1 'polypeptide(L)'
;MSTTFLRTTLVVSALVVSIALPQDTQACTSMIVGARASANGRPLLWKHRDTGTEHNFVDTVCRPGQYRYVALFNGGDSLRSEAWMGLNDTGFGIMNTASYNLAPDTAKLVDREGIVMSMALGRCRTIADFATLLDTLPRPMGVQANFGVIDAYGNGAYFETNDNGYTAYYLKDTESDVLIRTNFSFSGNDTTGYGYVRYDNLCHLAEERIQHHTLTPAFFTEDASRSFYHSRLGRDILCDSTRWAIDQDFIPRRISSASIVIEGVAPGQDPKDAVMWTVIGYPPCSHVRAVSIDSVPPELQPSAPGWRSPACNEVIKAKYMAFPLRRPGDKSYIDMDYLRSKMHIERIISINEYDKHTKK
;
A
#
# COMPACT_ATOMS: atom_id res chain seq x y z
N MET A 1 -70.15 40.54 -14.37
CA MET A 1 -69.77 39.30 -13.70
C MET A 1 -68.46 38.84 -14.27
N SER A 2 -67.36 39.10 -13.54
CA SER A 2 -66.02 38.75 -13.97
C SER A 2 -65.50 37.64 -13.06
N THR A 3 -65.26 36.47 -13.59
CA THR A 3 -64.75 35.29 -12.87
C THR A 3 -63.22 35.22 -13.04
N THR A 4 -62.53 35.55 -11.98
CA THR A 4 -61.06 35.45 -11.92
C THR A 4 -60.67 34.02 -11.57
N PHE A 5 -59.97 33.31 -12.47
CA PHE A 5 -59.40 32.00 -12.23
C PHE A 5 -58.05 32.14 -11.55
N LEU A 6 -57.97 31.69 -10.29
CA LEU A 6 -56.70 31.54 -9.56
C LEU A 6 -55.97 30.28 -10.05
N ARG A 7 -54.80 30.46 -10.71
CA ARG A 7 -53.90 29.34 -11.03
C ARG A 7 -52.97 29.12 -9.85
N THR A 8 -53.17 28.01 -9.16
CA THR A 8 -52.30 27.52 -8.11
C THR A 8 -51.15 26.74 -8.79
N THR A 9 -49.93 27.31 -8.77
CA THR A 9 -48.75 26.67 -9.27
C THR A 9 -48.16 25.80 -8.13
N LEU A 10 -48.23 24.47 -8.29
CA LEU A 10 -47.61 23.49 -7.39
C LEU A 10 -46.11 23.45 -7.70
N VAL A 11 -45.27 23.96 -6.79
CA VAL A 11 -43.82 23.77 -6.89
C VAL A 11 -43.48 22.44 -6.22
N VAL A 12 -43.21 21.42 -7.01
CA VAL A 12 -42.66 20.14 -6.53
C VAL A 12 -41.16 20.31 -6.37
N SER A 13 -40.72 20.52 -5.13
CA SER A 13 -39.30 20.45 -4.77
C SER A 13 -38.86 19.00 -4.80
N ALA A 14 -38.14 18.60 -5.86
CA ALA A 14 -37.46 17.32 -5.90
C ALA A 14 -36.28 17.34 -4.92
N LEU A 15 -36.44 16.64 -3.82
CA LEU A 15 -35.36 16.37 -2.87
C LEU A 15 -34.42 15.37 -3.54
N VAL A 16 -33.30 15.85 -4.11
CA VAL A 16 -32.22 14.98 -4.60
C VAL A 16 -31.49 14.46 -3.36
N VAL A 17 -31.90 13.29 -2.88
CA VAL A 17 -31.12 12.53 -1.93
C VAL A 17 -29.91 12.00 -2.69
N SER A 18 -28.78 12.67 -2.55
CA SER A 18 -27.49 12.14 -2.97
C SER A 18 -27.21 10.91 -2.10
N ILE A 19 -27.50 9.72 -2.63
CA ILE A 19 -27.01 8.48 -2.07
C ILE A 19 -25.49 8.52 -2.30
N ALA A 20 -24.74 8.90 -1.29
CA ALA A 20 -23.31 8.67 -1.28
C ALA A 20 -23.10 7.15 -1.40
N LEU A 21 -22.72 6.71 -2.58
CA LEU A 21 -22.20 5.34 -2.75
C LEU A 21 -21.00 5.25 -1.80
N PRO A 22 -20.86 4.16 -1.04
CA PRO A 22 -19.67 3.98 -0.24
C PRO A 22 -18.47 4.09 -1.19
N GLN A 23 -17.64 5.12 -1.00
CA GLN A 23 -16.35 5.16 -1.66
C GLN A 23 -15.64 3.88 -1.26
N ASP A 24 -15.06 3.19 -2.24
CA ASP A 24 -14.16 2.05 -2.00
C ASP A 24 -13.10 2.52 -1.03
N THR A 25 -13.26 2.19 0.25
CA THR A 25 -12.35 2.64 1.30
C THR A 25 -10.99 2.08 0.99
N GLN A 26 -10.05 2.95 0.64
CA GLN A 26 -8.64 2.56 0.48
C GLN A 26 -8.21 1.93 1.80
N ALA A 27 -7.73 0.71 1.72
CA ALA A 27 -7.32 -0.01 2.90
C ALA A 27 -5.96 -0.66 2.64
N CYS A 28 -5.00 -0.40 3.51
CA CYS A 28 -3.63 -0.90 3.36
C CYS A 28 -3.19 -1.59 4.65
N THR A 29 -2.14 -2.41 4.53
CA THR A 29 -1.43 -3.00 5.66
C THR A 29 0.04 -2.75 5.44
N SER A 30 0.79 -2.38 6.47
CA SER A 30 2.19 -2.00 6.31
C SER A 30 3.03 -2.24 7.56
N MET A 31 4.34 -2.40 7.35
CA MET A 31 5.32 -2.57 8.41
C MET A 31 6.65 -1.90 8.02
N ILE A 32 7.29 -1.27 9.00
CA ILE A 32 8.69 -0.86 8.94
C ILE A 32 9.47 -1.80 9.85
N VAL A 33 10.57 -2.32 9.35
CA VAL A 33 11.47 -3.24 10.06
C VAL A 33 12.87 -2.62 10.09
N GLY A 34 13.45 -2.55 11.26
CA GLY A 34 14.82 -2.09 11.42
C GLY A 34 15.87 -3.18 11.23
N ALA A 35 17.12 -2.76 11.24
CA ALA A 35 18.25 -3.65 11.00
C ALA A 35 18.35 -4.81 11.98
N ARG A 36 17.93 -4.63 13.25
CA ARG A 36 17.98 -5.68 14.28
C ARG A 36 16.94 -6.77 14.07
N ALA A 37 15.75 -6.43 13.56
CA ALA A 37 14.67 -7.38 13.34
C ALA A 37 14.73 -8.05 11.97
N SER A 38 15.49 -7.51 11.02
CA SER A 38 15.67 -8.09 9.69
C SER A 38 16.77 -9.15 9.67
N ALA A 39 16.62 -10.18 8.83
CA ALA A 39 17.54 -11.31 8.75
C ALA A 39 18.93 -10.95 8.25
N ASN A 40 19.11 -9.86 7.49
CA ASN A 40 20.35 -9.46 6.87
C ASN A 40 20.87 -8.08 7.32
N GLY A 41 20.25 -7.48 8.35
CA GLY A 41 20.64 -6.18 8.87
C GLY A 41 20.27 -4.98 7.99
N ARG A 42 19.45 -5.16 6.96
CA ARG A 42 18.95 -4.07 6.10
C ARG A 42 17.53 -3.70 6.51
N PRO A 43 17.18 -2.41 6.59
CA PRO A 43 15.82 -2.01 6.93
C PRO A 43 14.83 -2.41 5.83
N LEU A 44 13.61 -2.76 6.24
CA LEU A 44 12.53 -3.10 5.30
C LEU A 44 11.36 -2.14 5.48
N LEU A 45 10.80 -1.67 4.36
CA LEU A 45 9.57 -0.90 4.33
C LEU A 45 8.56 -1.65 3.46
N TRP A 46 7.49 -2.16 4.06
CA TRP A 46 6.48 -2.94 3.37
C TRP A 46 5.13 -2.25 3.34
N LYS A 47 4.46 -2.34 2.19
CA LYS A 47 3.06 -1.96 2.01
C LYS A 47 2.32 -3.00 1.18
N HIS A 48 1.22 -3.49 1.72
CA HIS A 48 0.16 -4.18 0.99
C HIS A 48 -0.91 -3.15 0.66
N ARG A 49 -1.08 -2.86 -0.63
CA ARG A 49 -1.93 -1.79 -1.13
C ARG A 49 -3.28 -2.29 -1.55
N ASP A 50 -4.33 -1.74 -0.94
CA ASP A 50 -5.72 -1.96 -1.31
C ASP A 50 -6.32 -0.64 -1.84
N THR A 51 -6.93 -0.69 -3.02
CA THR A 51 -7.51 0.49 -3.69
C THR A 51 -8.50 0.06 -4.76
N GLY A 52 -9.47 0.92 -5.08
CA GLY A 52 -10.36 0.74 -6.24
C GLY A 52 -9.65 0.82 -7.60
N THR A 53 -8.44 1.37 -7.65
CA THR A 53 -7.63 1.44 -8.89
C THR A 53 -6.88 0.13 -9.11
N GLU A 54 -7.39 -0.73 -9.97
CA GLU A 54 -6.82 -2.06 -10.23
C GLU A 54 -5.56 -2.03 -11.08
N HIS A 55 -5.48 -1.13 -12.06
CA HIS A 55 -4.36 -1.03 -12.98
C HIS A 55 -3.24 -0.19 -12.37
N ASN A 56 -2.04 -0.74 -12.37
CA ASN A 56 -0.84 -0.09 -11.86
C ASN A 56 0.34 -0.34 -12.80
N PHE A 57 1.37 0.49 -12.66
CA PHE A 57 2.67 0.29 -13.29
C PHE A 57 3.79 0.81 -12.39
N VAL A 58 5.01 0.39 -12.68
CA VAL A 58 6.23 0.90 -12.03
C VAL A 58 7.06 1.61 -13.08
N ASP A 59 7.55 2.79 -12.74
CA ASP A 59 8.40 3.56 -13.65
C ASP A 59 9.44 4.38 -12.90
N THR A 60 10.50 4.77 -13.63
CA THR A 60 11.54 5.67 -13.15
C THR A 60 11.20 7.11 -13.50
N VAL A 61 11.41 8.00 -12.56
CA VAL A 61 11.22 9.43 -12.73
C VAL A 61 12.55 10.17 -12.60
N CYS A 62 12.90 10.95 -13.63
CA CYS A 62 14.03 11.86 -13.64
C CYS A 62 13.53 13.27 -13.95
N ARG A 63 13.70 14.21 -13.04
CA ARG A 63 13.34 15.61 -13.24
C ARG A 63 14.50 16.51 -12.85
N PRO A 64 14.77 17.60 -13.60
CA PRO A 64 15.85 18.53 -13.26
C PRO A 64 15.75 19.04 -11.82
N GLY A 65 16.86 19.01 -11.09
CA GLY A 65 16.92 19.50 -9.71
C GLY A 65 16.24 18.60 -8.65
N GLN A 66 15.88 17.39 -9.02
CA GLN A 66 15.30 16.38 -8.11
C GLN A 66 16.14 15.11 -8.09
N TYR A 67 16.05 14.34 -7.01
CA TYR A 67 16.57 12.98 -6.97
C TYR A 67 15.84 12.11 -7.97
N ARG A 68 16.55 11.20 -8.63
CA ARG A 68 15.94 10.17 -9.46
C ARG A 68 15.28 9.14 -8.54
N TYR A 69 14.07 8.72 -8.90
CA TYR A 69 13.34 7.74 -8.12
C TYR A 69 12.58 6.74 -8.98
N VAL A 70 12.28 5.59 -8.41
CA VAL A 70 11.39 4.57 -8.96
C VAL A 70 10.19 4.42 -8.04
N ALA A 71 8.98 4.33 -8.62
CA ALA A 71 7.75 4.23 -7.82
C ALA A 71 6.63 3.49 -8.54
N LEU A 72 5.65 3.04 -7.74
CA LEU A 72 4.36 2.53 -8.20
C LEU A 72 3.41 3.69 -8.49
N PHE A 73 2.76 3.64 -9.66
CA PHE A 73 1.78 4.62 -10.12
C PHE A 73 0.46 3.96 -10.49
N ASN A 74 -0.65 4.70 -10.41
CA ASN A 74 -1.93 4.28 -10.94
C ASN A 74 -1.90 4.24 -12.47
N GLY A 75 -2.59 3.26 -13.07
CA GLY A 75 -2.85 3.27 -14.51
C GLY A 75 -3.52 4.57 -14.93
N GLY A 76 -3.05 5.17 -16.04
CA GLY A 76 -3.52 6.47 -16.52
C GLY A 76 -2.72 7.68 -16.04
N ASP A 77 -1.88 7.58 -15.00
CA ASP A 77 -1.00 8.68 -14.56
C ASP A 77 0.22 8.83 -15.48
N SER A 78 -0.03 9.39 -16.65
CA SER A 78 1.01 9.64 -17.67
C SER A 78 2.08 10.63 -17.22
N LEU A 79 1.79 11.47 -16.22
CA LEU A 79 2.70 12.48 -15.70
C LEU A 79 3.55 11.96 -14.53
N ARG A 80 3.26 10.76 -13.99
CA ARG A 80 3.86 10.21 -12.77
C ARG A 80 3.78 11.23 -11.62
N SER A 81 2.59 11.79 -11.45
CA SER A 81 2.33 12.85 -10.49
C SER A 81 2.07 12.34 -9.08
N GLU A 82 1.58 11.10 -8.95
CA GLU A 82 1.14 10.51 -7.69
C GLU A 82 1.80 9.15 -7.45
N ALA A 83 2.92 9.16 -6.71
CA ALA A 83 3.58 7.93 -6.30
C ALA A 83 2.84 7.28 -5.10
N TRP A 84 2.66 5.95 -5.13
CA TRP A 84 1.97 5.23 -4.06
C TRP A 84 2.88 4.37 -3.19
N MET A 85 4.10 4.16 -3.59
CA MET A 85 5.27 3.65 -2.88
C MET A 85 6.46 3.80 -3.80
N GLY A 86 7.63 4.13 -3.26
CA GLY A 86 8.85 4.27 -4.07
C GLY A 86 10.11 4.47 -3.26
N LEU A 87 11.22 4.41 -3.97
CA LEU A 87 12.55 4.67 -3.44
C LEU A 87 13.34 5.59 -4.40
N ASN A 88 14.23 6.43 -3.87
CA ASN A 88 15.09 7.29 -4.68
C ASN A 88 16.56 6.88 -4.62
N ASP A 89 17.39 7.54 -5.44
CA ASP A 89 18.82 7.26 -5.59
C ASP A 89 19.69 7.65 -4.39
N THR A 90 19.09 8.23 -3.35
CA THR A 90 19.75 8.46 -2.06
C THR A 90 19.42 7.37 -1.02
N GLY A 91 18.62 6.36 -1.39
CA GLY A 91 18.17 5.29 -0.49
C GLY A 91 17.00 5.68 0.42
N PHE A 92 16.35 6.83 0.18
CA PHE A 92 15.13 7.21 0.86
C PHE A 92 13.94 6.47 0.25
N GLY A 93 13.20 5.73 1.07
CA GLY A 93 11.98 5.03 0.70
C GLY A 93 10.76 5.58 1.42
N ILE A 94 9.62 5.64 0.73
CA ILE A 94 8.35 6.13 1.29
C ILE A 94 7.15 5.32 0.81
N MET A 95 6.17 5.16 1.70
CA MET A 95 4.84 4.64 1.41
C MET A 95 3.79 5.31 2.30
N ASN A 96 2.50 5.05 2.06
CA ASN A 96 1.42 5.47 2.95
C ASN A 96 0.41 4.36 3.24
N THR A 97 -0.35 4.53 4.31
CA THR A 97 -1.68 3.92 4.50
C THR A 97 -2.67 5.03 4.82
N ALA A 98 -3.85 5.04 4.19
CA ALA A 98 -4.90 5.97 4.58
C ALA A 98 -5.29 5.75 6.04
N SER A 99 -5.57 6.80 6.78
CA SER A 99 -6.02 6.74 8.17
C SER A 99 -7.43 7.29 8.30
N TYR A 100 -8.29 6.61 9.05
CA TYR A 100 -9.70 6.97 9.17
C TYR A 100 -10.12 7.33 10.60
N ASN A 101 -9.17 7.50 11.52
CA ASN A 101 -9.42 7.89 12.90
C ASN A 101 -8.69 9.16 13.34
N LEU A 102 -8.02 9.85 12.42
CA LEU A 102 -7.49 11.19 12.63
C LEU A 102 -8.59 12.25 12.44
N ALA A 103 -8.31 13.51 12.76
CA ALA A 103 -9.22 14.59 12.46
C ALA A 103 -9.47 14.65 10.94
N PRO A 104 -10.75 14.76 10.50
CA PRO A 104 -11.09 14.74 9.08
C PRO A 104 -10.43 15.88 8.32
N ASP A 105 -10.17 15.65 7.04
CA ASP A 105 -9.71 16.66 6.12
C ASP A 105 -10.74 17.78 5.99
N THR A 106 -10.26 19.01 6.08
CA THR A 106 -11.03 20.24 5.87
C THR A 106 -10.64 20.96 4.59
N ALA A 107 -9.64 20.42 3.89
CA ALA A 107 -9.14 20.95 2.63
C ALA A 107 -10.16 20.80 1.49
N LYS A 108 -10.14 21.72 0.53
CA LYS A 108 -10.90 21.58 -0.72
C LYS A 108 -10.32 20.49 -1.63
N LEU A 109 -8.99 20.31 -1.57
CA LEU A 109 -8.26 19.26 -2.25
C LEU A 109 -7.91 18.21 -1.20
N VAL A 110 -8.42 17.00 -1.38
CA VAL A 110 -8.20 15.83 -0.53
C VAL A 110 -7.41 14.78 -1.29
N ASP A 111 -7.00 13.69 -0.63
CA ASP A 111 -6.27 12.56 -1.22
C ASP A 111 -4.95 12.97 -1.89
N ARG A 112 -4.22 13.90 -1.28
CA ARG A 112 -2.94 14.42 -1.82
C ARG A 112 -1.72 13.58 -1.46
N GLU A 113 -1.90 12.43 -0.84
CA GLU A 113 -0.83 11.56 -0.36
C GLU A 113 0.15 11.18 -1.47
N GLY A 114 -0.37 10.79 -2.65
CA GLY A 114 0.46 10.45 -3.80
C GLY A 114 1.33 11.61 -4.28
N ILE A 115 0.81 12.83 -4.24
CA ILE A 115 1.55 14.06 -4.58
C ILE A 115 2.66 14.31 -3.55
N VAL A 116 2.34 14.22 -2.25
CA VAL A 116 3.30 14.40 -1.17
C VAL A 116 4.43 13.37 -1.26
N MET A 117 4.11 12.09 -1.56
CA MET A 117 5.12 11.06 -1.75
C MET A 117 6.01 11.31 -2.97
N SER A 118 5.44 11.77 -4.11
CA SER A 118 6.25 12.18 -5.27
C SER A 118 7.19 13.34 -4.95
N MET A 119 6.72 14.33 -4.17
CA MET A 119 7.56 15.44 -3.71
C MET A 119 8.68 14.95 -2.79
N ALA A 120 8.37 14.05 -1.87
CA ALA A 120 9.34 13.48 -0.93
C ALA A 120 10.42 12.67 -1.68
N LEU A 121 10.03 11.81 -2.61
CA LEU A 121 10.96 11.03 -3.44
C LEU A 121 11.92 11.93 -4.22
N GLY A 122 11.44 13.06 -4.74
CA GLY A 122 12.27 13.99 -5.50
C GLY A 122 13.17 14.91 -4.64
N ARG A 123 12.98 14.99 -3.30
CA ARG A 123 13.62 16.03 -2.47
C ARG A 123 14.25 15.54 -1.19
N CYS A 124 13.79 14.43 -0.61
CA CYS A 124 14.24 13.95 0.70
C CYS A 124 15.34 12.89 0.55
N ARG A 125 16.34 12.95 1.45
CA ARG A 125 17.36 11.92 1.65
C ARG A 125 17.18 11.20 2.98
N THR A 126 16.60 11.91 3.95
CA THR A 126 16.51 11.49 5.34
C THR A 126 15.08 11.62 5.85
N ILE A 127 14.80 10.95 6.96
CA ILE A 127 13.54 11.13 7.71
C ILE A 127 13.37 12.60 8.15
N ALA A 128 14.47 13.28 8.52
CA ALA A 128 14.43 14.68 8.92
C ALA A 128 14.04 15.60 7.75
N ASP A 129 14.50 15.30 6.53
CA ASP A 129 14.07 16.04 5.34
C ASP A 129 12.57 15.90 5.10
N PHE A 130 12.01 14.69 5.35
CA PHE A 130 10.57 14.47 5.20
C PHE A 130 9.76 15.24 6.26
N ALA A 131 10.22 15.27 7.51
CA ALA A 131 9.62 16.10 8.55
C ALA A 131 9.62 17.58 8.13
N THR A 132 10.75 18.09 7.65
CA THR A 132 10.88 19.46 7.14
C THR A 132 9.93 19.70 5.94
N LEU A 133 9.82 18.73 5.02
CA LEU A 133 8.86 18.84 3.91
C LEU A 133 7.43 19.00 4.42
N LEU A 134 6.99 18.15 5.35
CA LEU A 134 5.66 18.24 5.95
C LEU A 134 5.43 19.58 6.64
N ASP A 135 6.44 20.12 7.35
CA ASP A 135 6.35 21.42 8.03
C ASP A 135 6.19 22.58 7.05
N THR A 136 6.72 22.47 5.84
CA THR A 136 6.66 23.50 4.79
C THR A 136 5.42 23.44 3.93
N LEU A 137 4.63 22.35 3.99
CA LEU A 137 3.40 22.25 3.21
C LEU A 137 2.36 23.27 3.68
N PRO A 138 1.59 23.88 2.75
CA PRO A 138 0.47 24.76 3.11
C PRO A 138 -0.57 24.03 3.97
N ARG A 139 -1.18 24.75 4.89
CA ARG A 139 -2.30 24.26 5.70
C ARG A 139 -3.63 24.80 5.15
N PRO A 140 -4.71 23.99 5.08
CA PRO A 140 -4.77 22.56 5.37
C PRO A 140 -4.00 21.74 4.30
N MET A 141 -3.36 20.63 4.71
CA MET A 141 -2.47 19.84 3.81
C MET A 141 -3.24 19.01 2.78
N GLY A 142 -4.48 18.62 3.08
CA GLY A 142 -5.28 17.72 2.24
C GLY A 142 -4.80 16.27 2.25
N VAL A 143 -4.26 15.81 3.39
CA VAL A 143 -3.79 14.45 3.60
C VAL A 143 -4.32 13.90 4.92
N GLN A 144 -4.70 12.61 4.93
CA GLN A 144 -5.09 11.89 6.14
C GLN A 144 -4.52 10.47 6.07
N ALA A 145 -3.26 10.33 6.50
CA ALA A 145 -2.50 9.11 6.27
C ALA A 145 -1.39 8.87 7.30
N ASN A 146 -0.98 7.61 7.41
CA ASN A 146 0.27 7.20 8.02
C ASN A 146 1.31 7.09 6.91
N PHE A 147 2.23 8.02 6.80
CA PHE A 147 3.39 7.91 5.92
C PHE A 147 4.48 7.10 6.62
N GLY A 148 4.91 6.00 6.02
CA GLY A 148 6.06 5.23 6.45
C GLY A 148 7.29 5.58 5.61
N VAL A 149 8.42 5.84 6.26
CA VAL A 149 9.67 6.21 5.61
C VAL A 149 10.86 5.45 6.19
N ILE A 150 11.84 5.16 5.33
CA ILE A 150 13.18 4.68 5.71
C ILE A 150 14.24 5.50 4.97
N ASP A 151 15.47 5.51 5.49
CA ASP A 151 16.61 6.16 4.83
C ASP A 151 17.88 5.28 4.82
N ALA A 152 18.88 5.70 4.05
CA ALA A 152 20.15 4.98 3.91
C ALA A 152 21.03 4.99 5.19
N TYR A 153 20.61 5.69 6.24
CA TYR A 153 21.29 5.73 7.54
C TYR A 153 20.75 4.72 8.54
N GLY A 154 19.80 3.87 8.09
CA GLY A 154 19.15 2.84 8.93
C GLY A 154 17.98 3.35 9.77
N ASN A 155 17.54 4.59 9.57
CA ASN A 155 16.39 5.12 10.28
C ASN A 155 15.06 4.69 9.63
N GLY A 156 14.01 4.59 10.46
CA GLY A 156 12.64 4.37 10.01
C GLY A 156 11.65 5.14 10.89
N ALA A 157 10.55 5.61 10.32
CA ALA A 157 9.50 6.29 11.08
C ALA A 157 8.14 6.23 10.37
N TYR A 158 7.06 6.27 11.15
CA TYR A 158 5.73 6.64 10.68
C TYR A 158 5.43 8.09 11.08
N PHE A 159 4.82 8.81 10.14
CA PHE A 159 4.24 10.13 10.34
C PHE A 159 2.72 10.01 10.18
N GLU A 160 1.99 10.01 11.27
CA GLU A 160 0.53 10.01 11.31
C GLU A 160 0.05 11.44 11.08
N THR A 161 -0.41 11.71 9.86
CA THR A 161 -0.56 13.06 9.29
C THR A 161 -2.02 13.39 9.01
N ASN A 162 -2.45 14.59 9.33
CA ASN A 162 -3.73 15.18 8.96
C ASN A 162 -3.53 16.60 8.37
N ASP A 163 -4.62 17.33 8.12
CA ASP A 163 -4.62 18.68 7.58
C ASP A 163 -3.70 19.67 8.32
N ASN A 164 -3.52 19.50 9.63
CA ASN A 164 -2.94 20.53 10.49
C ASN A 164 -1.51 20.21 10.93
N GLY A 165 -1.12 18.94 10.89
CA GLY A 165 0.19 18.51 11.37
C GLY A 165 0.39 17.01 11.32
N TYR A 166 1.33 16.51 12.13
CA TYR A 166 1.61 15.10 12.23
C TYR A 166 2.10 14.71 13.62
N THR A 167 1.97 13.42 13.95
CA THR A 167 2.66 12.77 15.08
C THR A 167 3.63 11.75 14.52
N ALA A 168 4.91 11.83 14.93
CA ALA A 168 5.95 10.92 14.44
C ALA A 168 6.23 9.80 15.45
N TYR A 169 6.38 8.57 14.95
CA TYR A 169 6.78 7.38 15.68
C TYR A 169 8.05 6.83 15.06
N TYR A 170 9.15 6.86 15.79
CA TYR A 170 10.45 6.45 15.27
C TYR A 170 10.76 5.00 15.61
N LEU A 171 11.36 4.30 14.67
CA LEU A 171 11.79 2.91 14.84
C LEU A 171 12.76 2.74 16.03
N LYS A 172 13.70 3.69 16.20
CA LYS A 172 14.69 3.73 17.28
C LYS A 172 14.08 3.73 18.69
N ASP A 173 12.82 4.16 18.83
CA ASP A 173 12.10 4.25 20.11
C ASP A 173 11.33 2.95 20.44
N THR A 174 11.45 1.91 19.59
CA THR A 174 10.80 0.61 19.76
C THR A 174 11.79 -0.46 20.25
N GLU A 175 11.38 -1.31 21.18
CA GLU A 175 12.18 -2.45 21.62
C GLU A 175 12.29 -3.54 20.56
N SER A 176 11.19 -3.79 19.84
CA SER A 176 11.08 -4.84 18.81
C SER A 176 11.74 -4.48 17.47
N ASP A 177 12.18 -3.24 17.29
CA ASP A 177 12.71 -2.71 16.03
C ASP A 177 11.74 -2.86 14.85
N VAL A 178 10.41 -2.80 15.13
CA VAL A 178 9.35 -2.83 14.12
C VAL A 178 8.25 -1.81 14.45
N LEU A 179 7.61 -1.30 13.41
CA LEU A 179 6.41 -0.47 13.50
C LEU A 179 5.37 -0.99 12.49
N ILE A 180 4.12 -1.13 12.93
CA ILE A 180 3.00 -1.62 12.09
C ILE A 180 1.92 -0.55 12.00
N ARG A 181 1.36 -0.35 10.80
CA ARG A 181 0.16 0.47 10.59
C ARG A 181 -0.77 -0.19 9.57
N THR A 182 -2.06 0.01 9.79
CA THR A 182 -3.11 -0.29 8.81
C THR A 182 -3.88 1.01 8.51
N ASN A 183 -5.20 1.02 8.62
CA ASN A 183 -6.01 2.21 8.32
C ASN A 183 -6.50 2.93 9.59
N PHE A 184 -5.73 2.85 10.63
CA PHE A 184 -5.86 3.67 11.83
C PHE A 184 -4.49 4.17 12.27
N SER A 185 -4.49 5.30 12.98
CA SER A 185 -3.34 5.94 13.59
C SER A 185 -3.39 5.75 15.11
N PHE A 186 -2.26 5.59 15.75
CA PHE A 186 -2.18 5.46 17.23
C PHE A 186 -2.43 6.79 17.93
N SER A 187 -2.16 7.91 17.23
CA SER A 187 -2.51 9.25 17.71
C SER A 187 -3.96 9.66 17.46
N GLY A 188 -4.74 8.80 16.79
CA GLY A 188 -6.12 9.08 16.43
C GLY A 188 -7.14 8.66 17.49
N ASN A 189 -8.43 8.72 17.16
CA ASN A 189 -9.52 8.31 18.03
C ASN A 189 -9.63 6.77 18.06
N ASP A 190 -9.65 6.17 19.26
CA ASP A 190 -9.68 4.72 19.46
C ASP A 190 -11.00 4.04 19.04
N THR A 191 -12.08 4.81 18.83
CA THR A 191 -13.40 4.27 18.50
C THR A 191 -13.70 4.27 17.01
N THR A 192 -12.85 4.85 16.20
CA THR A 192 -13.00 4.96 14.75
C THR A 192 -11.77 4.38 14.04
N GLY A 193 -11.84 4.26 12.71
CA GLY A 193 -10.77 3.69 11.92
C GLY A 193 -11.10 2.29 11.41
N TYR A 194 -10.18 1.73 10.64
CA TYR A 194 -10.36 0.44 9.97
C TYR A 194 -9.07 -0.38 10.03
N GLY A 195 -9.20 -1.69 9.80
CA GLY A 195 -8.05 -2.56 9.64
C GLY A 195 -7.49 -3.12 10.94
N TYR A 196 -8.19 -3.00 12.06
CA TYR A 196 -7.77 -3.58 13.34
C TYR A 196 -7.55 -5.11 13.24
N VAL A 197 -8.45 -5.83 12.55
CA VAL A 197 -8.29 -7.29 12.35
C VAL A 197 -7.05 -7.58 11.50
N ARG A 198 -6.77 -6.80 10.46
CA ARG A 198 -5.57 -6.97 9.63
C ARG A 198 -4.29 -6.61 10.39
N TYR A 199 -4.36 -5.64 11.30
CA TYR A 199 -3.27 -5.35 12.23
C TYR A 199 -2.97 -6.58 13.09
N ASP A 200 -3.98 -7.17 13.74
CA ASP A 200 -3.83 -8.37 14.56
C ASP A 200 -3.35 -9.59 13.74
N ASN A 201 -3.84 -9.72 12.49
CA ASN A 201 -3.38 -10.77 11.58
C ASN A 201 -1.88 -10.65 11.32
N LEU A 202 -1.40 -9.44 11.01
CA LEU A 202 0.02 -9.20 10.74
C LEU A 202 0.88 -9.40 11.98
N CYS A 203 0.43 -8.91 13.15
CA CYS A 203 1.12 -9.15 14.41
C CYS A 203 1.32 -10.64 14.66
N HIS A 204 0.28 -11.47 14.52
CA HIS A 204 0.35 -12.91 14.68
C HIS A 204 1.32 -13.57 13.69
N LEU A 205 1.24 -13.20 12.41
CA LEU A 205 2.10 -13.78 11.37
C LEU A 205 3.58 -13.42 11.56
N ALA A 206 3.87 -12.25 12.11
CA ALA A 206 5.23 -11.74 12.26
C ALA A 206 5.87 -12.07 13.61
N GLU A 207 5.10 -12.47 14.63
CA GLU A 207 5.53 -12.61 16.03
C GLU A 207 6.80 -13.44 16.17
N GLU A 208 6.80 -14.68 15.68
CA GLU A 208 7.96 -15.59 15.77
C GLU A 208 9.17 -15.01 15.03
N ARG A 209 8.96 -14.40 13.85
CA ARG A 209 10.04 -13.83 13.05
C ARG A 209 10.64 -12.58 13.68
N ILE A 210 9.84 -11.77 14.37
CA ILE A 210 10.31 -10.63 15.16
C ILE A 210 11.18 -11.12 16.30
N GLN A 211 10.70 -12.10 17.08
CA GLN A 211 11.42 -12.68 18.21
C GLN A 211 12.78 -13.29 17.81
N HIS A 212 12.85 -13.91 16.64
CA HIS A 212 14.07 -14.57 16.14
C HIS A 212 14.89 -13.71 15.16
N HIS A 213 14.51 -12.44 14.91
CA HIS A 213 15.22 -11.54 13.99
C HIS A 213 15.37 -12.11 12.57
N THR A 214 14.29 -12.73 12.04
CA THR A 214 14.29 -13.44 10.75
C THR A 214 13.35 -12.86 9.72
N LEU A 215 12.96 -11.59 9.86
CA LEU A 215 12.15 -10.91 8.86
C LEU A 215 12.93 -10.71 7.57
N THR A 216 12.34 -11.09 6.44
CA THR A 216 12.93 -11.00 5.10
C THR A 216 11.93 -10.35 4.13
N PRO A 217 12.36 -9.83 2.98
CA PRO A 217 11.44 -9.42 1.92
C PRO A 217 10.46 -10.54 1.51
N ALA A 218 10.92 -11.79 1.46
CA ALA A 218 10.11 -12.94 1.10
C ALA A 218 8.98 -13.21 2.10
N PHE A 219 9.17 -12.98 3.40
CA PHE A 219 8.09 -13.05 4.38
C PHE A 219 6.91 -12.15 3.98
N PHE A 220 7.17 -10.95 3.54
CA PHE A 220 6.13 -10.00 3.17
C PHE A 220 5.47 -10.33 1.84
N THR A 221 6.24 -10.72 0.82
CA THR A 221 5.69 -10.98 -0.52
C THR A 221 5.07 -12.36 -0.66
N GLU A 222 5.55 -13.37 0.09
CA GLU A 222 5.13 -14.76 -0.06
C GLU A 222 4.24 -15.27 1.09
N ASP A 223 4.46 -14.77 2.32
CA ASP A 223 3.70 -15.23 3.47
C ASP A 223 2.61 -14.21 3.84
N ALA A 224 2.97 -12.99 4.27
CA ALA A 224 2.02 -12.00 4.78
C ALA A 224 1.01 -11.53 3.72
N SER A 225 1.47 -11.16 2.51
CA SER A 225 0.59 -10.64 1.45
C SER A 225 -0.35 -11.68 0.83
N ARG A 226 -0.16 -12.95 1.16
CA ARG A 226 -0.93 -14.08 0.65
C ARG A 226 -1.61 -14.89 1.76
N SER A 227 -1.54 -14.42 3.00
CA SER A 227 -2.13 -15.10 4.15
C SER A 227 -3.64 -14.85 4.22
N PHE A 228 -4.39 -15.92 4.37
CA PHE A 228 -5.82 -15.88 4.68
C PHE A 228 -6.08 -16.24 6.15
N TYR A 229 -5.11 -15.98 7.02
CA TYR A 229 -5.28 -16.04 8.45
C TYR A 229 -6.23 -14.92 8.92
N HIS A 230 -7.11 -15.27 9.87
CA HIS A 230 -8.07 -14.33 10.45
C HIS A 230 -8.03 -14.43 11.97
N SER A 231 -7.49 -13.42 12.64
CA SER A 231 -7.24 -13.40 14.08
C SER A 231 -8.50 -13.62 14.93
N ARG A 232 -9.65 -13.08 14.51
CA ARG A 232 -10.92 -13.27 15.22
C ARG A 232 -11.51 -14.68 15.09
N LEU A 233 -11.11 -15.42 14.06
CA LEU A 233 -11.51 -16.82 13.86
C LEU A 233 -10.44 -17.79 14.35
N GLY A 234 -9.22 -17.32 14.62
CA GLY A 234 -8.09 -18.13 15.07
C GLY A 234 -7.66 -19.19 14.07
N ARG A 235 -7.85 -18.95 12.75
CA ARG A 235 -7.55 -19.95 11.72
C ARG A 235 -7.09 -19.33 10.40
N ASP A 236 -6.30 -20.08 9.65
CA ASP A 236 -5.97 -19.77 8.26
C ASP A 236 -6.79 -20.67 7.33
N ILE A 237 -7.66 -20.08 6.53
CA ILE A 237 -8.54 -20.82 5.61
C ILE A 237 -7.79 -21.40 4.40
N LEU A 238 -6.54 -21.04 4.16
CA LEU A 238 -5.70 -21.74 3.17
C LEU A 238 -5.34 -23.17 3.63
N CYS A 239 -5.23 -23.36 4.95
CA CYS A 239 -4.77 -24.61 5.55
C CYS A 239 -5.89 -25.64 5.75
N ASP A 240 -7.14 -25.27 5.52
CA ASP A 240 -8.29 -26.16 5.63
C ASP A 240 -8.88 -26.53 4.26
N SER A 241 -9.93 -27.38 4.25
CA SER A 241 -10.62 -27.80 3.04
C SER A 241 -11.68 -26.83 2.53
N THR A 242 -11.72 -25.59 3.05
CA THR A 242 -12.67 -24.57 2.63
C THR A 242 -12.52 -24.25 1.15
N ARG A 243 -13.54 -24.51 0.36
CA ARG A 243 -13.58 -24.20 -1.08
C ARG A 243 -13.99 -22.75 -1.33
N TRP A 244 -15.01 -22.27 -0.63
CA TRP A 244 -15.53 -20.92 -0.82
C TRP A 244 -15.40 -20.10 0.44
N ALA A 245 -14.76 -18.93 0.36
CA ALA A 245 -14.67 -17.98 1.45
C ALA A 245 -15.32 -16.65 1.05
N ILE A 246 -15.75 -15.89 2.05
CA ILE A 246 -16.15 -14.49 1.86
C ILE A 246 -14.93 -13.63 2.05
N ASP A 247 -14.71 -12.70 1.13
CA ASP A 247 -13.61 -11.72 1.19
C ASP A 247 -13.88 -10.70 2.31
N GLN A 248 -13.28 -10.93 3.47
CA GLN A 248 -13.47 -10.07 4.65
C GLN A 248 -12.27 -10.13 5.58
N ASP A 249 -11.67 -8.97 5.87
CA ASP A 249 -10.63 -8.73 6.89
C ASP A 249 -9.33 -9.55 6.77
N PHE A 250 -9.12 -10.25 5.64
CA PHE A 250 -7.80 -10.82 5.30
C PHE A 250 -6.83 -9.71 4.88
N ILE A 251 -5.52 -10.00 4.92
CA ILE A 251 -4.53 -9.09 4.33
C ILE A 251 -4.78 -8.99 2.82
N PRO A 252 -4.76 -10.09 2.02
CA PRO A 252 -5.14 -10.01 0.62
C PRO A 252 -6.67 -9.97 0.47
N ARG A 253 -7.16 -8.97 -0.24
CA ARG A 253 -8.59 -8.77 -0.51
C ARG A 253 -8.82 -8.51 -2.00
N ARG A 254 -10.07 -8.58 -2.45
CA ARG A 254 -10.41 -8.31 -3.86
C ARG A 254 -9.86 -6.97 -4.36
N ILE A 255 -9.82 -5.96 -3.50
CA ILE A 255 -9.30 -4.64 -3.83
C ILE A 255 -7.78 -4.51 -3.71
N SER A 256 -7.05 -5.58 -3.33
CA SER A 256 -5.59 -5.56 -3.30
C SER A 256 -5.04 -5.39 -4.72
N SER A 257 -4.09 -4.45 -4.87
CA SER A 257 -3.57 -4.00 -6.14
C SER A 257 -2.04 -4.05 -6.25
N ALA A 258 -1.34 -4.20 -5.14
CA ALA A 258 0.10 -4.43 -5.08
C ALA A 258 0.52 -4.87 -3.68
N SER A 259 1.66 -5.57 -3.58
CA SER A 259 2.43 -5.73 -2.35
C SER A 259 3.89 -5.47 -2.65
N ILE A 260 4.49 -4.51 -1.97
CA ILE A 260 5.85 -4.04 -2.27
C ILE A 260 6.65 -3.96 -0.98
N VAL A 261 7.89 -4.46 -1.03
CA VAL A 261 8.88 -4.30 0.04
C VAL A 261 10.07 -3.52 -0.52
N ILE A 262 10.40 -2.39 0.07
CA ILE A 262 11.69 -1.76 -0.15
C ILE A 262 12.64 -2.33 0.88
N GLU A 263 13.63 -3.07 0.39
CA GLU A 263 14.79 -3.48 1.15
C GLU A 263 15.83 -2.37 1.02
N GLY A 264 15.96 -1.57 2.07
CA GLY A 264 16.90 -0.46 2.13
C GLY A 264 18.36 -0.94 2.12
N VAL A 265 19.26 -0.11 2.52
CA VAL A 265 20.69 -0.43 2.64
C VAL A 265 21.12 -0.36 4.09
N ALA A 266 22.15 -1.13 4.46
CA ALA A 266 22.81 -0.94 5.74
C ALA A 266 23.63 0.35 5.74
N PRO A 267 23.82 1.02 6.88
CA PRO A 267 24.62 2.22 6.95
C PRO A 267 26.02 2.04 6.34
N GLY A 268 26.37 2.92 5.39
CA GLY A 268 27.65 2.88 4.68
C GLY A 268 27.68 2.07 3.39
N GLN A 269 26.60 1.37 3.04
CA GLN A 269 26.45 0.76 1.71
C GLN A 269 26.01 1.81 0.67
N ASP A 270 26.20 1.48 -0.62
CA ASP A 270 25.71 2.34 -1.70
C ASP A 270 24.16 2.40 -1.65
N PRO A 271 23.57 3.60 -1.54
CA PRO A 271 22.09 3.75 -1.59
C PRO A 271 21.41 3.11 -2.80
N LYS A 272 22.12 2.96 -3.91
CA LYS A 272 21.62 2.32 -5.13
C LYS A 272 21.46 0.82 -5.03
N ASP A 273 22.06 0.19 -4.02
CA ASP A 273 21.89 -1.24 -3.74
C ASP A 273 20.53 -1.56 -3.09
N ALA A 274 19.74 -0.54 -2.79
CA ALA A 274 18.36 -0.74 -2.34
C ALA A 274 17.51 -1.41 -3.42
N VAL A 275 16.65 -2.35 -3.01
CA VAL A 275 15.79 -3.14 -3.92
C VAL A 275 14.32 -2.94 -3.54
N MET A 276 13.49 -2.68 -4.53
CA MET A 276 12.05 -2.65 -4.38
C MET A 276 11.44 -3.96 -4.92
N TRP A 277 11.22 -4.93 -4.03
CA TRP A 277 10.60 -6.21 -4.32
C TRP A 277 9.11 -6.02 -4.57
N THR A 278 8.70 -6.16 -5.81
CA THR A 278 7.38 -5.74 -6.29
C THR A 278 6.52 -6.92 -6.71
N VAL A 279 5.39 -7.10 -6.03
CA VAL A 279 4.27 -7.94 -6.44
C VAL A 279 3.16 -7.03 -6.93
N ILE A 280 2.98 -6.92 -8.25
CA ILE A 280 1.98 -6.03 -8.87
C ILE A 280 0.64 -6.75 -9.04
N GLY A 281 -0.46 -6.03 -8.88
CA GLY A 281 -1.82 -6.58 -8.94
C GLY A 281 -2.19 -7.33 -7.65
N TYR A 282 -3.09 -8.31 -7.75
CA TYR A 282 -3.55 -9.15 -6.63
C TYR A 282 -2.47 -10.15 -6.20
N PRO A 283 -1.86 -10.01 -4.99
CA PRO A 283 -0.66 -10.77 -4.63
C PRO A 283 -0.81 -12.30 -4.66
N PRO A 284 -1.96 -12.91 -4.27
CA PRO A 284 -2.14 -14.35 -4.41
C PRO A 284 -2.11 -14.87 -5.86
N CYS A 285 -2.23 -13.99 -6.86
CA CYS A 285 -2.20 -14.34 -8.29
C CYS A 285 -0.97 -13.77 -9.02
N SER A 286 0.04 -13.29 -8.30
CA SER A 286 1.21 -12.61 -8.86
C SER A 286 2.49 -13.13 -8.22
N HIS A 287 3.63 -12.94 -8.86
CA HIS A 287 4.95 -13.25 -8.32
C HIS A 287 5.77 -11.96 -8.12
N VAL A 288 6.83 -12.07 -7.32
CA VAL A 288 7.74 -10.95 -7.04
C VAL A 288 8.64 -10.66 -8.24
N ARG A 289 8.97 -9.38 -8.41
CA ARG A 289 9.98 -8.89 -9.36
C ARG A 289 10.86 -7.88 -8.65
N ALA A 290 12.16 -8.03 -8.84
CA ALA A 290 13.13 -7.09 -8.31
C ALA A 290 13.18 -5.83 -9.16
N VAL A 291 13.09 -4.68 -8.51
CA VAL A 291 13.20 -3.35 -9.12
C VAL A 291 14.30 -2.60 -8.39
N SER A 292 15.17 -1.94 -9.12
CA SER A 292 16.18 -1.02 -8.56
C SER A 292 16.09 0.35 -9.21
N ILE A 293 16.83 1.30 -8.66
CA ILE A 293 16.87 2.65 -9.23
C ILE A 293 17.39 2.65 -10.68
N ASP A 294 18.21 1.67 -11.04
CA ASP A 294 18.83 1.55 -12.37
C ASP A 294 18.09 0.56 -13.29
N SER A 295 17.15 -0.25 -12.77
CA SER A 295 16.50 -1.31 -13.54
C SER A 295 15.06 -1.52 -13.11
N VAL A 296 14.13 -1.31 -14.05
CA VAL A 296 12.72 -1.66 -13.93
C VAL A 296 12.40 -2.72 -14.98
N PRO A 297 11.93 -3.93 -14.60
CA PRO A 297 11.52 -4.95 -15.57
C PRO A 297 10.50 -4.41 -16.58
N PRO A 298 10.67 -4.67 -17.90
CA PRO A 298 9.80 -4.10 -18.94
C PRO A 298 8.32 -4.42 -18.76
N GLU A 299 7.98 -5.59 -18.19
CA GLU A 299 6.61 -5.99 -17.94
C GLU A 299 5.93 -5.23 -16.80
N LEU A 300 6.70 -4.52 -15.95
CA LEU A 300 6.18 -3.60 -14.93
C LEU A 300 6.00 -2.18 -15.45
N GLN A 301 6.69 -1.82 -16.54
CA GLN A 301 6.64 -0.50 -17.11
C GLN A 301 5.31 -0.24 -17.85
N PRO A 302 4.89 1.02 -17.99
CA PRO A 302 3.65 1.35 -18.67
C PRO A 302 3.75 1.06 -20.16
N SER A 303 2.72 0.42 -20.72
CA SER A 303 2.54 0.26 -22.16
C SER A 303 1.33 1.07 -22.65
N ALA A 304 1.42 1.63 -23.87
CA ALA A 304 0.27 2.27 -24.50
C ALA A 304 -0.70 1.21 -25.08
N PRO A 305 -2.03 1.48 -25.13
CA PRO A 305 -2.70 2.64 -24.58
C PRO A 305 -3.04 2.49 -23.10
N GLY A 306 -3.16 3.61 -22.40
CA GLY A 306 -3.75 3.66 -21.05
C GLY A 306 -2.78 3.57 -19.89
N TRP A 307 -1.46 3.63 -20.16
CA TRP A 307 -0.43 3.65 -19.09
C TRP A 307 -0.63 2.53 -18.06
N ARG A 308 -0.65 1.27 -18.54
CA ARG A 308 -0.85 0.06 -17.75
C ARG A 308 0.30 -0.89 -17.96
N SER A 309 0.73 -1.59 -16.93
CA SER A 309 1.79 -2.58 -17.12
C SER A 309 1.22 -3.92 -17.65
N PRO A 310 1.95 -4.60 -18.55
CA PRO A 310 1.57 -5.94 -19.02
C PRO A 310 1.36 -6.94 -17.88
N ALA A 311 2.28 -6.96 -16.89
CA ALA A 311 2.18 -7.86 -15.75
C ALA A 311 0.91 -7.61 -14.92
N CYS A 312 0.55 -6.35 -14.67
CA CYS A 312 -0.68 -6.02 -13.93
C CYS A 312 -1.92 -6.49 -14.69
N ASN A 313 -1.97 -6.33 -16.00
CA ASN A 313 -3.10 -6.78 -16.83
C ASN A 313 -3.30 -8.30 -16.75
N GLU A 314 -2.23 -9.09 -16.76
CA GLU A 314 -2.31 -10.56 -16.63
C GLU A 314 -2.78 -10.97 -15.21
N VAL A 315 -2.28 -10.31 -14.19
CA VAL A 315 -2.69 -10.58 -12.80
C VAL A 315 -4.16 -10.24 -12.58
N ILE A 316 -4.68 -9.17 -13.20
CA ILE A 316 -6.11 -8.83 -13.11
C ILE A 316 -6.99 -9.94 -13.72
N LYS A 317 -6.60 -10.55 -14.84
CA LYS A 317 -7.32 -11.69 -15.41
C LYS A 317 -7.37 -12.88 -14.44
N ALA A 318 -6.22 -13.23 -13.84
CA ALA A 318 -6.14 -14.29 -12.85
C ALA A 318 -6.95 -13.98 -11.58
N LYS A 319 -6.94 -12.73 -11.12
CA LYS A 319 -7.77 -12.26 -10.01
C LYS A 319 -9.26 -12.49 -10.27
N TYR A 320 -9.75 -12.21 -11.47
CA TYR A 320 -11.16 -12.44 -11.78
C TYR A 320 -11.54 -13.92 -11.80
N MET A 321 -10.61 -14.82 -12.03
CA MET A 321 -10.82 -16.27 -11.84
C MET A 321 -10.90 -16.65 -10.36
N ALA A 322 -10.15 -15.96 -9.49
CA ALA A 322 -10.21 -16.16 -8.05
C ALA A 322 -11.52 -15.62 -7.43
N PHE A 323 -12.16 -14.64 -8.07
CA PHE A 323 -13.41 -14.03 -7.63
C PHE A 323 -14.52 -14.18 -8.68
N PRO A 324 -14.94 -15.41 -9.01
CA PRO A 324 -15.90 -15.65 -10.10
C PRO A 324 -17.33 -15.20 -9.75
N LEU A 325 -17.66 -15.14 -8.45
CA LEU A 325 -18.96 -14.74 -7.96
C LEU A 325 -18.84 -13.42 -7.19
N ARG A 326 -19.48 -12.38 -7.72
CA ARG A 326 -19.50 -11.04 -7.12
C ARG A 326 -20.78 -10.81 -6.34
N ARG A 327 -20.69 -10.05 -5.26
CA ARG A 327 -21.83 -9.58 -4.46
C ARG A 327 -21.89 -8.05 -4.52
N PRO A 328 -23.08 -7.43 -4.39
CA PRO A 328 -23.18 -6.00 -4.16
C PRO A 328 -22.44 -5.60 -2.86
N GLY A 329 -21.71 -4.49 -2.90
CA GLY A 329 -20.86 -4.02 -1.79
C GLY A 329 -19.73 -4.99 -1.55
N ASP A 330 -18.54 -4.69 -1.83
CA ASP A 330 -17.19 -5.30 -1.69
C ASP A 330 -17.03 -6.76 -1.20
N LYS A 331 -18.08 -7.43 -0.77
CA LYS A 331 -18.07 -8.82 -0.29
C LYS A 331 -18.19 -9.77 -1.46
N SER A 332 -17.07 -10.21 -2.01
CA SER A 332 -17.01 -11.23 -3.06
C SER A 332 -16.75 -12.61 -2.49
N TYR A 333 -17.11 -13.64 -3.26
CA TYR A 333 -16.73 -15.01 -2.93
C TYR A 333 -15.37 -15.31 -3.57
N ILE A 334 -14.51 -15.96 -2.79
CA ILE A 334 -13.18 -16.40 -3.19
C ILE A 334 -13.26 -17.90 -3.51
N ASP A 335 -12.77 -18.30 -4.69
CA ASP A 335 -12.52 -19.71 -5.01
C ASP A 335 -11.12 -20.07 -4.45
N MET A 336 -11.11 -20.72 -3.29
CA MET A 336 -9.90 -21.10 -2.58
C MET A 336 -9.12 -22.22 -3.28
N ASP A 337 -9.80 -23.11 -4.03
CA ASP A 337 -9.13 -24.18 -4.79
C ASP A 337 -8.31 -23.59 -5.95
N TYR A 338 -8.91 -22.64 -6.67
CA TYR A 338 -8.18 -21.89 -7.69
C TYR A 338 -6.98 -21.13 -7.08
N LEU A 339 -7.18 -20.44 -5.96
CA LEU A 339 -6.10 -19.67 -5.33
C LEU A 339 -4.94 -20.54 -4.84
N ARG A 340 -5.21 -21.68 -4.19
CA ARG A 340 -4.15 -22.60 -3.75
C ARG A 340 -3.27 -23.06 -4.93
N SER A 341 -3.89 -23.44 -6.03
CA SER A 341 -3.18 -23.84 -7.24
C SER A 341 -2.37 -22.69 -7.84
N LYS A 342 -2.96 -21.51 -7.93
CA LYS A 342 -2.32 -20.33 -8.52
C LYS A 342 -1.16 -19.84 -7.67
N MET A 343 -1.34 -19.75 -6.36
CA MET A 343 -0.31 -19.33 -5.40
C MET A 343 0.90 -20.25 -5.42
N HIS A 344 0.70 -21.56 -5.55
CA HIS A 344 1.79 -22.52 -5.64
C HIS A 344 2.70 -22.24 -6.84
N ILE A 345 2.12 -21.97 -8.01
CA ILE A 345 2.86 -21.62 -9.23
C ILE A 345 3.63 -20.31 -9.05
N GLU A 346 2.96 -19.28 -8.56
CA GLU A 346 3.55 -17.95 -8.40
C GLU A 346 4.67 -17.95 -7.36
N ARG A 347 4.55 -18.77 -6.29
CA ARG A 347 5.59 -18.90 -5.27
C ARG A 347 6.88 -19.52 -5.84
N ILE A 348 6.78 -20.52 -6.72
CA ILE A 348 7.96 -21.11 -7.37
C ILE A 348 8.69 -20.05 -8.21
N ILE A 349 7.95 -19.21 -8.92
CA ILE A 349 8.54 -18.12 -9.72
C ILE A 349 9.22 -17.10 -8.82
N SER A 350 8.57 -16.72 -7.71
CA SER A 350 9.13 -15.79 -6.72
C SER A 350 10.44 -16.28 -6.09
N ILE A 351 10.51 -17.56 -5.71
CA ILE A 351 11.73 -18.16 -5.14
C ILE A 351 12.88 -18.04 -6.14
N ASN A 352 12.63 -18.36 -7.41
CA ASN A 352 13.65 -18.24 -8.46
C ASN A 352 14.12 -16.78 -8.64
N GLU A 353 13.26 -15.80 -8.43
CA GLU A 353 13.63 -14.38 -8.53
C GLU A 353 14.53 -13.96 -7.36
N TYR A 354 14.20 -14.36 -6.13
CA TYR A 354 15.06 -14.13 -4.97
C TYR A 354 16.45 -14.80 -5.14
N ASP A 355 16.50 -16.05 -5.60
CA ASP A 355 17.75 -16.77 -5.82
C ASP A 355 18.68 -16.10 -6.82
N LYS A 356 18.16 -15.45 -7.85
CA LYS A 356 18.97 -14.68 -8.81
C LYS A 356 19.67 -13.48 -8.18
N HIS A 357 19.07 -12.88 -7.15
CA HIS A 357 19.60 -11.67 -6.49
C HIS A 357 20.53 -11.98 -5.33
N THR A 358 20.36 -13.12 -4.65
CA THR A 358 21.25 -13.57 -3.56
C THR A 358 22.58 -14.14 -4.05
N LYS A 359 22.69 -14.51 -5.32
CA LYS A 359 23.90 -15.08 -5.94
C LYS A 359 24.82 -14.03 -6.62
N LYS A 360 24.43 -12.77 -6.59
CA LYS A 360 25.23 -11.63 -7.05
C LYS A 360 25.93 -10.96 -5.87
#